data_9ff0a3c887f937d266802b35a9acb93a
#
_entry.id   9ff0a3c887f937d266802b35a9acb93a
#
_cell.length_a   1.000
_cell.length_b   1.000
_cell.length_c   1.000
_cell.angle_alpha   90.00
_cell.angle_beta   90.00
_cell.angle_gamma   90.00
#
_symmetry.space_group_name_H-M   'P 1'
#
loop_
_entity.id
_entity.type
_entity.pdbx_description
1 polymer ?
#
loop_
_entity_poly.entity_id
_entity_poly.type
_entity_poly.pdbx_seq_one_letter_code
_entity_poly.pdbx_strand_id
1 'polypeptide(L)'
;MAPSMLRPRAAVSWSGGKDSCAAFERSRNAFDIVAALTMIDLEGARSRSHGIRTELLRAQTEALGLRHSMRPCEWSSYEQEFENGLRELRAEGVTHLVCGDIVYPEHRAWAERLAASAGLIAVEPLFGIPTSEVARSFVASGARATIVAADASRLDASWLGTELSDDALDRLVGLGVDPCGENGEYHTFVTHSPSFTRPVAIETGEVVQVRGYWAVDLLPEG
;
A
#
# COMPACT_ATOMS: atom_id res chain seq x y z
N MET A 1 -5.13 32.13 -21.72
CA MET A 1 -5.23 31.00 -20.82
C MET A 1 -4.80 29.75 -21.60
N ALA A 2 -3.71 29.11 -21.21
CA ALA A 2 -3.35 27.82 -21.80
C ALA A 2 -4.45 26.79 -21.43
N PRO A 3 -4.85 25.89 -22.35
CA PRO A 3 -5.80 24.85 -22.01
C PRO A 3 -5.23 24.01 -20.86
N SER A 4 -5.99 23.86 -19.77
CA SER A 4 -5.66 22.93 -18.71
C SER A 4 -5.60 21.54 -19.36
N MET A 5 -4.40 21.03 -19.59
CA MET A 5 -4.24 19.64 -20.05
C MET A 5 -4.81 18.75 -18.94
N LEU A 6 -5.83 17.97 -19.26
CA LEU A 6 -6.39 16.98 -18.35
C LEU A 6 -5.28 16.03 -17.94
N ARG A 7 -5.08 15.85 -16.62
CA ARG A 7 -4.10 14.89 -16.11
C ARG A 7 -4.49 13.48 -16.56
N PRO A 8 -3.53 12.63 -16.94
CA PRO A 8 -3.83 11.25 -17.28
C PRO A 8 -4.52 10.52 -16.10
N ARG A 9 -5.55 9.74 -16.40
CA ARG A 9 -6.25 8.95 -15.38
C ARG A 9 -5.40 7.77 -14.96
N ALA A 10 -5.27 7.56 -13.65
CA ALA A 10 -4.48 6.49 -13.06
C ALA A 10 -5.29 5.69 -12.03
N ALA A 11 -4.85 4.46 -11.80
CA ALA A 11 -5.19 3.68 -10.62
C ALA A 11 -3.94 3.47 -9.76
N VAL A 12 -4.10 3.24 -8.47
CA VAL A 12 -3.00 2.86 -7.57
C VAL A 12 -3.15 1.40 -7.16
N SER A 13 -2.06 0.63 -7.19
CA SER A 13 -1.98 -0.68 -6.53
C SER A 13 -1.96 -0.44 -5.01
N TRP A 14 -3.05 -0.81 -4.32
CA TRP A 14 -3.32 -0.38 -2.96
C TRP A 14 -3.25 -1.54 -1.97
N SER A 15 -2.21 -1.57 -1.15
CA SER A 15 -2.06 -2.52 -0.05
C SER A 15 -2.61 -2.00 1.29
N GLY A 16 -2.86 -0.70 1.40
CA GLY A 16 -3.20 -0.02 2.64
C GLY A 16 -2.00 0.36 3.50
N GLY A 17 -0.79 -0.02 3.08
CA GLY A 17 0.47 0.29 3.76
C GLY A 17 1.12 1.60 3.30
N LYS A 18 2.21 1.96 3.99
CA LYS A 18 2.94 3.23 3.80
C LYS A 18 3.44 3.45 2.37
N ASP A 19 3.91 2.39 1.68
CA ASP A 19 4.54 2.54 0.36
C ASP A 19 3.52 2.82 -0.73
N SER A 20 2.37 2.10 -0.73
CA SER A 20 1.26 2.42 -1.64
C SER A 20 0.71 3.83 -1.39
N CYS A 21 0.65 4.27 -0.13
CA CYS A 21 0.24 5.63 0.23
C CYS A 21 1.28 6.67 -0.22
N ALA A 22 2.59 6.45 0.02
CA ALA A 22 3.65 7.34 -0.43
C ALA A 22 3.70 7.47 -1.96
N ALA A 23 3.48 6.36 -2.68
CA ALA A 23 3.39 6.35 -4.13
C ALA A 23 2.19 7.17 -4.64
N PHE A 24 1.03 7.03 -3.99
CA PHE A 24 -0.15 7.85 -4.27
C PHE A 24 0.15 9.34 -4.07
N GLU A 25 0.68 9.73 -2.90
CA GLU A 25 0.97 11.13 -2.58
C GLU A 25 1.96 11.78 -3.57
N ARG A 26 2.99 11.04 -3.99
CA ARG A 26 3.96 11.53 -4.99
C ARG A 26 3.36 11.67 -6.39
N SER A 27 2.33 10.89 -6.71
CA SER A 27 1.75 10.83 -8.06
C SER A 27 0.53 11.73 -8.25
N ARG A 28 -0.19 12.13 -7.18
CA ARG A 28 -1.48 12.82 -7.25
C ARG A 28 -1.47 14.18 -7.96
N ASN A 29 -0.32 14.81 -8.07
CA ASN A 29 -0.19 16.09 -8.79
C ASN A 29 0.01 15.89 -10.30
N ALA A 30 0.60 14.78 -10.72
CA ALA A 30 0.85 14.43 -12.12
C ALA A 30 -0.32 13.67 -12.75
N PHE A 31 -1.07 12.90 -11.96
CA PHE A 31 -2.15 12.03 -12.41
C PHE A 31 -3.47 12.37 -11.72
N ASP A 32 -4.57 12.08 -12.40
CA ASP A 32 -5.91 12.00 -11.83
C ASP A 32 -6.13 10.56 -11.36
N ILE A 33 -5.75 10.27 -10.10
CA ILE A 33 -5.89 8.92 -9.53
C ILE A 33 -7.34 8.73 -9.13
N VAL A 34 -8.04 7.83 -9.83
CA VAL A 34 -9.50 7.65 -9.72
C VAL A 34 -9.90 6.33 -9.06
N ALA A 35 -8.97 5.39 -8.95
CA ALA A 35 -9.26 4.06 -8.41
C ALA A 35 -8.08 3.49 -7.64
N ALA A 36 -8.38 2.59 -6.68
CA ALA A 36 -7.44 1.72 -6.01
C ALA A 36 -7.75 0.26 -6.37
N LEU A 37 -6.73 -0.52 -6.69
CA LEU A 37 -6.82 -1.96 -6.93
C LEU A 37 -6.19 -2.71 -5.77
N THR A 38 -6.96 -3.58 -5.12
CA THR A 38 -6.49 -4.41 -4.00
C THR A 38 -6.82 -5.88 -4.25
N MET A 39 -5.83 -6.76 -4.05
CA MET A 39 -6.02 -8.20 -4.07
C MET A 39 -6.43 -8.68 -2.69
N ILE A 40 -7.52 -9.46 -2.61
CA ILE A 40 -8.12 -9.94 -1.37
C ILE A 40 -8.21 -11.48 -1.36
N ASP A 41 -8.43 -12.08 -0.19
CA ASP A 41 -8.72 -13.52 -0.08
C ASP A 41 -10.06 -13.87 -0.76
N LEU A 42 -10.30 -15.16 -0.97
CA LEU A 42 -11.52 -15.63 -1.63
C LEU A 42 -12.77 -15.35 -0.81
N GLU A 43 -12.64 -15.30 0.50
CA GLU A 43 -13.71 -14.97 1.45
C GLU A 43 -14.07 -13.48 1.40
N GLY A 44 -13.21 -12.65 0.79
CA GLY A 44 -13.41 -11.21 0.68
C GLY A 44 -13.19 -10.46 1.99
N ALA A 45 -12.56 -11.11 2.98
CA ALA A 45 -12.40 -10.58 4.32
C ALA A 45 -11.11 -9.77 4.52
N ARG A 46 -10.01 -10.17 3.85
CA ARG A 46 -8.69 -9.59 4.09
C ARG A 46 -7.87 -9.41 2.82
N SER A 47 -6.98 -8.40 2.81
CA SER A 47 -5.98 -8.27 1.74
C SER A 47 -4.98 -9.43 1.76
N ARG A 48 -4.54 -9.83 0.55
CA ARG A 48 -3.58 -10.94 0.39
C ARG A 48 -2.20 -10.60 0.91
N SER A 49 -1.75 -9.38 0.76
CA SER A 49 -0.39 -8.96 1.12
C SER A 49 -0.21 -8.73 2.63
N HIS A 50 -1.09 -7.93 3.24
CA HIS A 50 -0.92 -7.48 4.63
C HIS A 50 -1.93 -8.08 5.62
N GLY A 51 -2.90 -8.88 5.15
CA GLY A 51 -3.94 -9.47 5.99
C GLY A 51 -4.91 -8.44 6.60
N ILE A 52 -4.96 -7.23 6.08
CA ILE A 52 -5.83 -6.15 6.56
C ILE A 52 -7.28 -6.43 6.19
N ARG A 53 -8.20 -6.17 7.11
CA ARG A 53 -9.65 -6.28 6.87
C ARG A 53 -10.09 -5.38 5.72
N THR A 54 -10.92 -5.90 4.82
CA THR A 54 -11.39 -5.17 3.64
C THR A 54 -12.20 -3.92 3.98
N GLU A 55 -12.89 -3.92 5.12
CA GLU A 55 -13.60 -2.75 5.63
C GLU A 55 -12.67 -1.56 5.95
N LEU A 56 -11.49 -1.83 6.52
CA LEU A 56 -10.49 -0.79 6.78
C LEU A 56 -9.86 -0.26 5.50
N LEU A 57 -9.63 -1.12 4.51
CA LEU A 57 -9.14 -0.70 3.20
C LEU A 57 -10.19 0.15 2.45
N ARG A 58 -11.49 -0.17 2.59
CA ARG A 58 -12.57 0.68 2.08
C ARG A 58 -12.56 2.05 2.75
N ALA A 59 -12.43 2.09 4.07
CA ALA A 59 -12.36 3.36 4.81
C ALA A 59 -11.21 4.26 4.30
N GLN A 60 -10.03 3.69 3.99
CA GLN A 60 -8.92 4.43 3.40
C GLN A 60 -9.28 4.98 2.00
N THR A 61 -9.84 4.15 1.13
CA THR A 61 -10.16 4.55 -0.26
C THR A 61 -11.32 5.54 -0.31
N GLU A 62 -12.29 5.43 0.60
CA GLU A 62 -13.34 6.43 0.82
C GLU A 62 -12.75 7.76 1.30
N ALA A 63 -11.81 7.74 2.25
CA ALA A 63 -11.11 8.94 2.71
C ALA A 63 -10.30 9.63 1.61
N LEU A 64 -9.83 8.87 0.61
CA LEU A 64 -9.16 9.39 -0.58
C LEU A 64 -10.13 9.81 -1.70
N GLY A 65 -11.42 9.45 -1.60
CA GLY A 65 -12.39 9.67 -2.67
C GLY A 65 -12.16 8.78 -3.89
N LEU A 66 -11.53 7.61 -3.72
CA LEU A 66 -11.23 6.67 -4.79
C LEU A 66 -12.27 5.57 -4.91
N ARG A 67 -12.55 5.16 -6.16
CA ARG A 67 -13.25 3.89 -6.38
C ARG A 67 -12.36 2.73 -5.95
N HIS A 68 -12.86 1.82 -5.13
CA HIS A 68 -12.12 0.65 -4.71
C HIS A 68 -12.45 -0.58 -5.57
N SER A 69 -11.49 -1.08 -6.32
CA SER A 69 -11.56 -2.35 -7.04
C SER A 69 -10.89 -3.43 -6.19
N MET A 70 -11.69 -4.31 -5.60
CA MET A 70 -11.19 -5.47 -4.83
C MET A 70 -11.33 -6.72 -5.67
N ARG A 71 -10.24 -7.52 -5.76
CA ARG A 71 -10.19 -8.75 -6.57
C ARG A 71 -9.92 -9.96 -5.69
N PRO A 72 -10.88 -10.87 -5.53
CA PRO A 72 -10.64 -12.12 -4.83
C PRO A 72 -9.69 -13.01 -5.62
N CYS A 73 -8.69 -13.60 -4.95
CA CYS A 73 -7.75 -14.51 -5.59
C CYS A 73 -7.10 -15.48 -4.61
N GLU A 74 -6.58 -16.59 -5.13
CA GLU A 74 -5.55 -17.40 -4.49
C GLU A 74 -4.16 -16.93 -4.93
N TRP A 75 -3.10 -17.39 -4.26
CA TRP A 75 -1.74 -17.09 -4.70
C TRP A 75 -1.44 -17.65 -6.09
N SER A 76 -2.03 -18.79 -6.44
CA SER A 76 -1.90 -19.42 -7.76
C SER A 76 -2.57 -18.64 -8.89
N SER A 77 -3.59 -17.84 -8.59
CA SER A 77 -4.32 -17.00 -9.55
C SER A 77 -4.05 -15.50 -9.42
N TYR A 78 -3.16 -15.11 -8.49
CA TYR A 78 -2.91 -13.71 -8.15
C TYR A 78 -2.59 -12.84 -9.36
N GLU A 79 -1.63 -13.27 -10.19
CA GLU A 79 -1.20 -12.53 -11.38
C GLU A 79 -2.34 -12.37 -12.38
N GLN A 80 -3.07 -13.45 -12.65
CA GLN A 80 -4.19 -13.43 -13.59
C GLN A 80 -5.32 -12.49 -13.12
N GLU A 81 -5.66 -12.55 -11.82
CA GLU A 81 -6.71 -11.69 -11.27
C GLU A 81 -6.28 -10.23 -11.17
N PHE A 82 -4.99 -9.98 -10.89
CA PHE A 82 -4.45 -8.63 -10.96
C PHE A 82 -4.56 -8.05 -12.37
N GLU A 83 -4.16 -8.80 -13.39
CA GLU A 83 -4.28 -8.41 -14.80
C GLU A 83 -5.74 -8.19 -15.22
N ASN A 84 -6.67 -9.05 -14.79
CA ASN A 84 -8.09 -8.88 -15.02
C ASN A 84 -8.60 -7.56 -14.44
N GLY A 85 -8.21 -7.22 -13.21
CA GLY A 85 -8.53 -5.94 -12.58
C GLY A 85 -7.98 -4.75 -13.35
N LEU A 86 -6.76 -4.85 -13.88
CA LEU A 86 -6.16 -3.79 -14.72
C LEU A 86 -6.93 -3.60 -16.04
N ARG A 87 -7.37 -4.68 -16.68
CA ARG A 87 -8.17 -4.62 -17.92
C ARG A 87 -9.53 -3.95 -17.68
N GLU A 88 -10.19 -4.23 -16.56
CA GLU A 88 -11.43 -3.55 -16.17
C GLU A 88 -11.21 -2.04 -15.99
N LEU A 89 -10.15 -1.67 -15.24
CA LEU A 89 -9.76 -0.28 -15.05
C LEU A 89 -9.43 0.42 -16.38
N ARG A 90 -8.77 -0.30 -17.29
CA ARG A 90 -8.47 0.21 -18.63
C ARG A 90 -9.75 0.49 -19.43
N ALA A 91 -10.74 -0.39 -19.36
CA ALA A 91 -12.04 -0.20 -20.01
C ALA A 91 -12.81 1.03 -19.47
N GLU A 92 -12.54 1.42 -18.21
CA GLU A 92 -13.08 2.63 -17.59
C GLU A 92 -12.28 3.90 -17.91
N GLY A 93 -11.26 3.80 -18.76
CA GLY A 93 -10.46 4.93 -19.22
C GLY A 93 -9.22 5.24 -18.34
N VAL A 94 -8.85 4.35 -17.43
CA VAL A 94 -7.54 4.42 -16.75
C VAL A 94 -6.44 4.13 -17.75
N THR A 95 -5.35 4.88 -17.69
CA THR A 95 -4.19 4.76 -18.61
C THR A 95 -2.89 4.44 -17.89
N HIS A 96 -2.83 4.64 -16.57
CA HIS A 96 -1.63 4.44 -15.77
C HIS A 96 -1.93 3.63 -14.51
N LEU A 97 -0.95 2.85 -14.07
CA LEU A 97 -0.94 2.14 -12.79
C LEU A 97 0.20 2.68 -11.93
N VAL A 98 -0.14 3.23 -10.77
CA VAL A 98 0.85 3.67 -9.77
C VAL A 98 1.14 2.52 -8.83
N CYS A 99 2.42 2.16 -8.66
CA CYS A 99 2.92 1.12 -7.76
C CYS A 99 3.86 1.70 -6.70
N GLY A 100 3.95 1.04 -5.57
CA GLY A 100 4.77 1.46 -4.43
C GLY A 100 6.10 0.72 -4.30
N ASP A 101 6.59 0.07 -5.34
CA ASP A 101 7.85 -0.67 -5.33
C ASP A 101 9.05 0.28 -5.21
N ILE A 102 10.05 -0.10 -4.38
CA ILE A 102 11.17 0.78 -4.04
C ILE A 102 12.50 0.21 -4.53
N VAL A 103 12.78 -1.07 -4.26
CA VAL A 103 14.13 -1.63 -4.35
C VAL A 103 14.26 -2.70 -5.43
N TYR A 104 13.31 -3.63 -5.53
CA TYR A 104 13.48 -4.85 -6.30
C TYR A 104 13.16 -4.68 -7.78
N PRO A 105 14.16 -4.80 -8.71
CA PRO A 105 13.92 -4.69 -10.15
C PRO A 105 12.93 -5.72 -10.69
N GLU A 106 12.87 -6.91 -10.09
CA GLU A 106 11.92 -7.96 -10.44
C GLU A 106 10.46 -7.60 -10.16
N HIS A 107 10.19 -6.89 -9.06
CA HIS A 107 8.85 -6.38 -8.75
C HIS A 107 8.43 -5.33 -9.76
N ARG A 108 9.34 -4.40 -10.06
CA ARG A 108 9.13 -3.40 -11.10
C ARG A 108 8.86 -4.02 -12.46
N ALA A 109 9.70 -4.97 -12.90
CA ALA A 109 9.52 -5.65 -14.18
C ALA A 109 8.18 -6.41 -14.25
N TRP A 110 7.74 -6.99 -13.13
CA TRP A 110 6.44 -7.64 -12.99
C TRP A 110 5.30 -6.63 -13.17
N ALA A 111 5.33 -5.50 -12.48
CA ALA A 111 4.31 -4.45 -12.57
C ALA A 111 4.26 -3.84 -13.98
N GLU A 112 5.42 -3.52 -14.59
CA GLU A 112 5.52 -3.00 -15.96
C GLU A 112 4.93 -3.99 -16.99
N ARG A 113 5.24 -5.28 -16.86
CA ARG A 113 4.74 -6.33 -17.75
C ARG A 113 3.21 -6.46 -17.67
N LEU A 114 2.65 -6.52 -16.46
CA LEU A 114 1.20 -6.66 -16.28
C LEU A 114 0.44 -5.41 -16.68
N ALA A 115 0.96 -4.24 -16.36
CA ALA A 115 0.37 -2.99 -16.82
C ALA A 115 0.34 -2.93 -18.37
N ALA A 116 1.46 -3.26 -19.03
CA ALA A 116 1.56 -3.25 -20.48
C ALA A 116 0.61 -4.27 -21.13
N SER A 117 0.46 -5.48 -20.58
CA SER A 117 -0.47 -6.50 -21.10
C SER A 117 -1.94 -6.07 -21.01
N ALA A 118 -2.29 -5.22 -20.06
CA ALA A 118 -3.60 -4.60 -19.91
C ALA A 118 -3.75 -3.26 -20.66
N GLY A 119 -2.72 -2.81 -21.38
CA GLY A 119 -2.73 -1.54 -22.11
C GLY A 119 -2.60 -0.30 -21.21
N LEU A 120 -1.93 -0.45 -20.06
CA LEU A 120 -1.61 0.61 -19.11
C LEU A 120 -0.09 0.86 -19.08
N ILE A 121 0.30 1.98 -18.51
CA ILE A 121 1.70 2.35 -18.23
C ILE A 121 1.92 2.27 -16.73
N ALA A 122 2.90 1.47 -16.28
CA ALA A 122 3.31 1.45 -14.88
C ALA A 122 4.07 2.73 -14.51
N VAL A 123 3.82 3.22 -13.30
CA VAL A 123 4.49 4.39 -12.71
C VAL A 123 4.94 4.02 -11.31
N GLU A 124 6.23 4.11 -11.06
CA GLU A 124 6.84 3.70 -9.80
C GLU A 124 7.63 4.87 -9.20
N PRO A 125 6.92 5.79 -8.52
CA PRO A 125 7.48 7.08 -8.09
C PRO A 125 8.50 6.96 -6.95
N LEU A 126 8.59 5.77 -6.34
CA LEU A 126 9.51 5.50 -5.23
C LEU A 126 10.74 4.72 -5.67
N PHE A 127 10.72 4.10 -6.87
CA PHE A 127 11.76 3.17 -7.30
C PHE A 127 13.14 3.83 -7.37
N GLY A 128 14.11 3.19 -6.72
CA GLY A 128 15.50 3.65 -6.69
C GLY A 128 15.79 4.79 -5.69
N ILE A 129 14.79 5.23 -4.93
CA ILE A 129 15.01 6.18 -3.83
C ILE A 129 15.48 5.39 -2.60
N PRO A 130 16.48 5.88 -1.85
CA PRO A 130 16.88 5.22 -0.61
C PRO A 130 15.69 4.99 0.34
N THR A 131 15.55 3.77 0.87
CA THR A 131 14.42 3.40 1.74
C THR A 131 14.30 4.30 2.97
N SER A 132 15.44 4.74 3.53
CA SER A 132 15.49 5.72 4.62
C SER A 132 14.91 7.08 4.24
N GLU A 133 15.09 7.53 2.99
CA GLU A 133 14.52 8.77 2.50
C GLU A 133 13.00 8.62 2.30
N VAL A 134 12.55 7.50 1.73
CA VAL A 134 11.11 7.21 1.55
C VAL A 134 10.40 7.19 2.91
N ALA A 135 10.91 6.42 3.88
CA ALA A 135 10.30 6.29 5.20
C ALA A 135 10.25 7.62 5.96
N ARG A 136 11.36 8.38 5.99
CA ARG A 136 11.39 9.70 6.66
C ARG A 136 10.52 10.73 5.95
N SER A 137 10.48 10.73 4.61
CA SER A 137 9.58 11.61 3.85
C SER A 137 8.12 11.31 4.14
N PHE A 138 7.77 10.01 4.31
CA PHE A 138 6.43 9.60 4.70
C PHE A 138 6.05 10.18 6.08
N VAL A 139 6.89 10.02 7.09
CA VAL A 139 6.67 10.58 8.44
C VAL A 139 6.61 12.11 8.40
N ALA A 140 7.57 12.76 7.73
CA ALA A 140 7.65 14.22 7.62
C ALA A 140 6.46 14.84 6.88
N SER A 141 5.76 14.09 6.04
CA SER A 141 4.54 14.55 5.35
C SER A 141 3.34 14.73 6.29
N GLY A 142 3.42 14.23 7.53
CA GLY A 142 2.31 14.15 8.48
C GLY A 142 1.42 12.91 8.28
N ALA A 143 1.79 12.00 7.37
CA ALA A 143 1.13 10.70 7.25
C ALA A 143 1.42 9.83 8.49
N ARG A 144 0.45 9.01 8.88
CA ARG A 144 0.53 8.14 10.05
C ARG A 144 0.26 6.70 9.63
N ALA A 145 1.13 5.80 10.04
CA ALA A 145 1.00 4.37 9.77
C ALA A 145 1.40 3.57 11.01
N THR A 146 0.69 2.48 11.25
CA THR A 146 0.92 1.57 12.37
C THR A 146 1.48 0.25 11.85
N ILE A 147 2.48 -0.33 12.54
CA ILE A 147 3.01 -1.66 12.25
C ILE A 147 1.96 -2.71 12.60
N VAL A 148 1.59 -3.56 11.63
CA VAL A 148 0.53 -4.55 11.78
C VAL A 148 1.01 -5.99 11.66
N ALA A 149 2.17 -6.19 11.05
CA ALA A 149 2.85 -7.48 11.01
C ALA A 149 4.36 -7.28 11.10
N ALA A 150 5.06 -8.23 11.70
CA ALA A 150 6.50 -8.21 11.88
C ALA A 150 7.08 -9.62 11.78
N ASP A 151 8.20 -9.78 11.06
CA ASP A 151 8.95 -11.03 11.00
C ASP A 151 9.48 -11.35 12.42
N ALA A 152 9.00 -12.45 12.99
CA ALA A 152 9.33 -12.87 14.35
C ALA A 152 10.82 -13.22 14.56
N SER A 153 11.59 -13.41 13.48
CA SER A 153 13.03 -13.59 13.52
C SER A 153 13.82 -12.28 13.65
N ARG A 154 13.18 -11.14 13.35
CA ARG A 154 13.80 -9.82 13.31
C ARG A 154 13.25 -8.86 14.36
N LEU A 155 11.95 -8.95 14.63
CA LEU A 155 11.21 -8.06 15.51
C LEU A 155 10.31 -8.88 16.45
N ASP A 156 10.20 -8.45 17.69
CA ASP A 156 9.26 -9.05 18.62
C ASP A 156 7.84 -8.44 18.53
N ALA A 157 6.88 -9.03 19.23
CA ALA A 157 5.48 -8.62 19.16
C ALA A 157 5.22 -7.20 19.72
N SER A 158 6.15 -6.60 20.45
CA SER A 158 5.98 -5.23 20.99
C SER A 158 6.02 -4.15 19.91
N TRP A 159 6.48 -4.49 18.71
CA TRP A 159 6.42 -3.60 17.56
C TRP A 159 5.02 -3.46 16.96
N LEU A 160 4.15 -4.42 17.20
CA LEU A 160 2.77 -4.34 16.70
C LEU A 160 2.02 -3.19 17.40
N GLY A 161 1.29 -2.43 16.62
CA GLY A 161 0.61 -1.23 17.09
C GLY A 161 1.50 0.01 17.21
N THR A 162 2.82 -0.12 16.99
CA THR A 162 3.73 1.04 16.98
C THR A 162 3.45 1.93 15.77
N GLU A 163 3.23 3.21 16.00
CA GLU A 163 3.14 4.21 14.94
C GLU A 163 4.56 4.56 14.43
N LEU A 164 4.71 4.64 13.12
CA LEU A 164 5.96 5.08 12.50
C LEU A 164 6.23 6.54 12.86
N SER A 165 7.42 6.77 13.40
CA SER A 165 7.99 8.07 13.77
C SER A 165 9.48 8.04 13.49
N ASP A 166 10.15 9.18 13.52
CA ASP A 166 11.61 9.22 13.38
C ASP A 166 12.32 8.35 14.45
N ASP A 167 11.84 8.35 15.70
CA ASP A 167 12.35 7.48 16.76
C ASP A 167 12.15 5.99 16.45
N ALA A 168 10.95 5.61 15.96
CA ALA A 168 10.68 4.23 15.56
C ALA A 168 11.58 3.79 14.39
N LEU A 169 11.78 4.67 13.39
CA LEU A 169 12.67 4.40 12.27
C LEU A 169 14.13 4.26 12.72
N ASP A 170 14.62 5.12 13.63
CA ASP A 170 15.98 5.03 14.17
C ASP A 170 16.18 3.71 14.93
N ARG A 171 15.19 3.29 15.71
CA ARG A 171 15.23 2.00 16.43
C ARG A 171 15.23 0.81 15.47
N LEU A 172 14.41 0.83 14.41
CA LEU A 172 14.41 -0.21 13.37
C LEU A 172 15.79 -0.33 12.69
N VAL A 173 16.35 0.79 12.28
CA VAL A 173 17.70 0.83 11.69
C VAL A 173 18.76 0.31 12.68
N GLY A 174 18.65 0.66 13.97
CA GLY A 174 19.54 0.16 15.05
C GLY A 174 19.48 -1.35 15.22
N LEU A 175 18.38 -1.99 14.85
CA LEU A 175 18.20 -3.45 14.82
C LEU A 175 18.63 -4.10 13.48
N GLY A 176 19.11 -3.31 12.52
CA GLY A 176 19.47 -3.79 11.19
C GLY A 176 18.26 -4.12 10.32
N VAL A 177 17.09 -3.52 10.61
CA VAL A 177 15.86 -3.63 9.84
C VAL A 177 15.81 -2.52 8.80
N ASP A 178 15.39 -2.83 7.58
CA ASP A 178 15.19 -1.82 6.55
C ASP A 178 14.09 -0.84 6.96
N PRO A 179 14.31 0.49 6.87
CA PRO A 179 13.34 1.49 7.32
C PRO A 179 12.02 1.48 6.56
N CYS A 180 11.95 0.85 5.37
CA CYS A 180 10.71 0.57 4.67
C CYS A 180 10.19 -0.86 4.85
N GLY A 181 10.97 -1.76 5.47
CA GLY A 181 10.60 -3.17 5.62
C GLY A 181 10.63 -3.93 4.29
N GLU A 182 11.48 -3.49 3.35
CA GLU A 182 11.53 -4.02 1.98
C GLU A 182 11.92 -5.51 1.89
N ASN A 183 12.65 -6.02 2.90
CA ASN A 183 12.98 -7.45 2.96
C ASN A 183 11.88 -8.28 3.67
N GLY A 184 10.69 -7.73 3.85
CA GLY A 184 9.57 -8.38 4.53
C GLY A 184 9.64 -8.31 6.07
N GLU A 185 10.48 -7.43 6.64
CA GLU A 185 10.65 -7.35 8.09
C GLU A 185 9.40 -6.90 8.81
N TYR A 186 8.60 -6.03 8.20
CA TYR A 186 7.33 -5.58 8.77
C TYR A 186 6.36 -5.04 7.70
N HIS A 187 5.08 -5.01 8.04
CA HIS A 187 4.03 -4.38 7.25
C HIS A 187 3.27 -3.33 8.07
N THR A 188 2.69 -2.36 7.37
CA THR A 188 2.00 -1.24 8.00
C THR A 188 0.56 -1.08 7.49
N PHE A 189 -0.25 -0.39 8.29
CA PHE A 189 -1.54 0.14 7.90
C PHE A 189 -1.56 1.66 8.10
N VAL A 190 -1.94 2.41 7.07
CA VAL A 190 -2.00 3.88 7.10
C VAL A 190 -3.32 4.31 7.73
N THR A 191 -3.23 5.04 8.84
CA THR A 191 -4.39 5.59 9.54
C THR A 191 -4.70 7.03 9.13
N HIS A 192 -3.71 7.75 8.59
CA HIS A 192 -3.87 9.12 8.08
C HIS A 192 -2.86 9.43 6.98
N SER A 193 -3.28 10.25 6.04
CA SER A 193 -2.44 10.83 4.97
C SER A 193 -2.92 12.25 4.70
N PRO A 194 -2.06 13.15 4.23
CA PRO A 194 -2.45 14.52 3.85
C PRO A 194 -3.63 14.59 2.87
N SER A 195 -3.83 13.52 2.07
CA SER A 195 -4.95 13.44 1.12
C SER A 195 -6.21 12.79 1.69
N PHE A 196 -6.18 12.25 2.90
CA PHE A 196 -7.37 11.69 3.55
C PHE A 196 -8.30 12.82 4.01
N THR A 197 -9.57 12.76 3.64
CA THR A 197 -10.60 13.70 4.13
C THR A 197 -10.88 13.55 5.63
N ARG A 198 -10.56 12.37 6.19
CA ARG A 198 -10.65 12.05 7.62
C ARG A 198 -9.66 10.92 7.95
N PRO A 199 -9.12 10.85 9.17
CA PRO A 199 -8.36 9.69 9.61
C PRO A 199 -9.23 8.42 9.61
N VAL A 200 -8.59 7.26 9.41
CA VAL A 200 -9.22 5.95 9.63
C VAL A 200 -8.95 5.54 11.07
N ALA A 201 -9.99 5.59 11.89
CA ALA A 201 -9.92 5.20 13.28
C ALA A 201 -9.88 3.66 13.39
N ILE A 202 -9.00 3.15 14.26
CA ILE A 202 -8.76 1.73 14.45
C ILE A 202 -8.65 1.38 15.93
N GLU A 203 -9.05 0.15 16.25
CA GLU A 203 -8.73 -0.51 17.51
C GLU A 203 -7.80 -1.70 17.24
N THR A 204 -6.90 -1.97 18.18
CA THR A 204 -6.04 -3.16 18.13
C THR A 204 -6.79 -4.34 18.73
N GLY A 205 -6.92 -5.40 17.93
CA GLY A 205 -7.53 -6.66 18.35
C GLY A 205 -6.49 -7.69 18.78
N GLU A 206 -6.74 -8.95 18.46
CA GLU A 206 -5.90 -10.07 18.86
C GLU A 206 -4.52 -10.03 18.18
N VAL A 207 -3.49 -10.38 18.94
CA VAL A 207 -2.14 -10.63 18.42
C VAL A 207 -1.96 -12.12 18.23
N VAL A 208 -1.55 -12.52 17.04
CA VAL A 208 -1.30 -13.92 16.67
C VAL A 208 0.08 -14.08 16.05
N GLN A 209 0.61 -15.30 16.11
CA GLN A 209 1.81 -15.66 15.36
C GLN A 209 1.44 -16.65 14.25
N VAL A 210 1.64 -16.26 13.00
CA VAL A 210 1.29 -17.06 11.83
C VAL A 210 2.45 -17.11 10.85
N ARG A 211 2.89 -18.31 10.47
CA ARG A 211 3.93 -18.54 9.44
C ARG A 211 5.23 -17.75 9.66
N GLY A 212 5.64 -17.58 10.92
CA GLY A 212 6.87 -16.86 11.26
C GLY A 212 6.70 -15.35 11.43
N TYR A 213 5.49 -14.84 11.30
CA TYR A 213 5.16 -13.43 11.54
C TYR A 213 4.33 -13.28 12.81
N TRP A 214 4.62 -12.23 13.58
CA TRP A 214 3.66 -11.62 14.49
C TRP A 214 2.69 -10.78 13.68
N ALA A 215 1.42 -10.86 13.98
CA ALA A 215 0.39 -10.04 13.34
C ALA A 215 -0.64 -9.59 14.38
N VAL A 216 -1.12 -8.35 14.25
CA VAL A 216 -2.22 -7.81 15.04
C VAL A 216 -3.43 -7.61 14.14
N ASP A 217 -4.59 -8.08 14.57
CA ASP A 217 -5.86 -7.77 13.91
C ASP A 217 -6.23 -6.31 14.20
N LEU A 218 -6.48 -5.54 13.15
CA LEU A 218 -7.04 -4.20 13.31
C LEU A 218 -8.54 -4.26 13.09
N LEU A 219 -9.27 -3.59 13.98
CA LEU A 219 -10.72 -3.44 13.95
C LEU A 219 -11.08 -1.98 13.64
N PRO A 220 -12.16 -1.72 12.88
CA PRO A 220 -12.71 -0.37 12.81
C PRO A 220 -13.16 0.07 14.21
N GLU A 221 -12.86 1.31 14.57
CA GLU A 221 -13.47 1.93 15.76
C GLU A 221 -14.98 2.07 15.53
N GLY A 222 -15.78 1.60 16.49
CA GLY A 222 -17.24 1.53 16.42
C GLY A 222 -17.94 2.89 16.43
#